data_c5153fdac5ff91460d1344ea6af74596
#
_entry.id   c5153fdac5ff91460d1344ea6af74596
#
_cell.length_a   1.000
_cell.length_b   1.000
_cell.length_c   1.000
_cell.angle_alpha   90.00
_cell.angle_beta   90.00
_cell.angle_gamma   90.00
#
_symmetry.space_group_name_H-M   'P 1'
#
loop_
_entity.id
_entity.type
_entity.pdbx_description
1 polymer ?
#
loop_
_entity_poly.entity_id
_entity_poly.type
_entity_poly.pdbx_seq_one_letter_code
_entity_poly.pdbx_strand_id
1 'polypeptide(L)'
;MQVSLGIFLAIVAGVIGFIVGGFVVPLINRRNERRRAEQAGPSRLEVLQGVYLQAPYALAVVDRHQDVVLYNRRAAELGIIDDRLLVEPVWLAAQATFTTGEPTRFDLPAKLLTGRRRIPSVSGRSEILGEYNEQFVVVFADDDSEHRRMEAARRDFVANVSHELKTPVGAMAVLAEALLESKDDPDSVEYFGGRVVSEAQRLGKMVSELIELSRLQGAERIRDPEPVDVDDVVDEALRRSASTAEAAGIELITDPPSGLEVRGDRTLLVTALTNLISNAVNYSPERTPVSITRGIDGDTVMLRVTDRGIGIAPEHQARVFERFFRVDKARSRATGGTGLGLAIVKHVAQNHNGAVSLWSRPGTGSTFTLELPAHVEPGGDGTTPAAEHATQGEDQVP
;
A
#
# COMPACT_ATOMS: atom_id res chain seq x y z
N MET A 1 94.60 23.14 11.07
CA MET A 1 93.30 23.60 10.67
C MET A 1 92.54 22.56 9.86
N GLN A 2 93.17 21.64 9.10
CA GLN A 2 92.48 20.59 8.27
C GLN A 2 91.95 19.41 9.07
N VAL A 3 92.53 19.04 10.25
CA VAL A 3 92.01 17.90 11.07
C VAL A 3 90.74 18.21 11.83
N SER A 4 90.49 19.45 12.19
CA SER A 4 89.28 19.87 12.91
C SER A 4 88.06 19.90 12.01
N LEU A 5 88.21 20.17 10.69
CA LEU A 5 87.11 20.18 9.71
C LEU A 5 86.65 18.76 9.39
N GLY A 6 87.59 17.77 9.34
CA GLY A 6 87.25 16.37 9.09
C GLY A 6 86.43 15.75 10.23
N ILE A 7 86.77 16.04 11.48
CA ILE A 7 86.04 15.57 12.67
C ILE A 7 84.62 16.21 12.72
N PHE A 8 84.54 17.49 12.40
CA PHE A 8 83.22 18.17 12.38
C PHE A 8 82.29 17.58 11.30
N LEU A 9 82.80 17.32 10.07
CA LEU A 9 82.03 16.68 9.00
C LEU A 9 81.60 15.23 9.36
N ALA A 10 82.44 14.47 10.07
CA ALA A 10 82.12 13.11 10.51
C ALA A 10 80.99 13.12 11.57
N ILE A 11 81.02 14.05 12.52
CA ILE A 11 79.98 14.23 13.52
C ILE A 11 78.62 14.63 12.87
N VAL A 12 78.66 15.59 11.93
CA VAL A 12 77.46 16.03 11.22
C VAL A 12 76.86 14.88 10.37
N ALA A 13 77.69 14.11 9.68
CA ALA A 13 77.23 12.93 8.93
C ALA A 13 76.62 11.86 9.86
N GLY A 14 77.24 11.62 11.03
CA GLY A 14 76.71 10.72 12.03
C GLY A 14 75.34 11.15 12.58
N VAL A 15 75.17 12.42 12.88
CA VAL A 15 73.91 13.00 13.38
C VAL A 15 72.82 12.92 12.28
N ILE A 16 73.16 13.24 11.05
CA ILE A 16 72.23 13.11 9.91
C ILE A 16 71.83 11.66 9.71
N GLY A 17 72.81 10.73 9.74
CA GLY A 17 72.54 9.28 9.63
C GLY A 17 71.62 8.76 10.73
N PHE A 18 71.83 9.24 11.97
CA PHE A 18 70.98 8.88 13.12
C PHE A 18 69.53 9.43 13.01
N ILE A 19 69.39 10.67 12.55
CA ILE A 19 68.07 11.30 12.33
C ILE A 19 67.36 10.60 11.18
N VAL A 20 68.03 10.37 10.07
CA VAL A 20 67.40 9.70 8.93
C VAL A 20 67.07 8.25 9.26
N GLY A 21 68.00 7.48 9.83
CA GLY A 21 67.77 6.07 10.18
C GLY A 21 66.79 5.87 11.33
N GLY A 22 66.89 6.71 12.38
CA GLY A 22 66.07 6.59 13.56
C GLY A 22 64.64 7.17 13.47
N PHE A 23 64.47 8.22 12.70
CA PHE A 23 63.19 8.91 12.61
C PHE A 23 62.55 8.88 11.22
N VAL A 24 63.29 9.21 10.19
CA VAL A 24 62.72 9.39 8.84
C VAL A 24 62.32 8.06 8.21
N VAL A 25 63.18 7.04 8.26
CA VAL A 25 62.92 5.71 7.70
C VAL A 25 61.71 5.03 8.37
N PRO A 26 61.55 4.99 9.71
CA PRO A 26 60.37 4.43 10.34
C PRO A 26 59.12 5.20 10.02
N LEU A 27 59.18 6.53 9.88
CA LEU A 27 58.02 7.37 9.52
C LEU A 27 57.54 7.08 8.07
N ILE A 28 58.48 6.94 7.14
CA ILE A 28 58.21 6.57 5.74
C ILE A 28 57.64 5.16 5.69
N ASN A 29 58.18 4.20 6.40
CA ASN A 29 57.70 2.83 6.45
C ASN A 29 56.27 2.75 7.02
N ARG A 30 55.98 3.43 8.14
CA ARG A 30 54.60 3.53 8.70
C ARG A 30 53.62 4.18 7.70
N ARG A 31 54.06 5.19 6.97
CA ARG A 31 53.22 5.85 5.95
C ARG A 31 52.98 4.95 4.74
N ASN A 32 54.00 4.18 4.33
CA ASN A 32 53.87 3.21 3.23
C ASN A 32 53.04 2.00 3.63
N GLU A 33 53.14 1.51 4.87
CA GLU A 33 52.27 0.46 5.41
C GLU A 33 50.82 0.89 5.47
N ARG A 34 50.54 2.12 5.94
CA ARG A 34 49.17 2.68 5.88
C ARG A 34 48.65 2.80 4.45
N ARG A 35 49.44 3.30 3.51
CA ARG A 35 49.07 3.37 2.10
C ARG A 35 48.84 2.00 1.47
N ARG A 36 49.62 0.99 1.84
CA ARG A 36 49.43 -0.40 1.39
C ARG A 36 48.19 -1.03 2.01
N ALA A 37 47.87 -0.73 3.26
CA ALA A 37 46.61 -1.15 3.94
C ALA A 37 45.39 -0.45 3.31
N GLU A 38 45.52 0.84 2.94
CA GLU A 38 44.43 1.57 2.25
C GLU A 38 44.24 1.10 0.77
N GLN A 39 45.30 0.58 0.14
CA GLN A 39 45.25 0.02 -1.25
C GLN A 39 44.91 -1.47 -1.30
N ALA A 40 45.10 -2.20 -0.20
CA ALA A 40 44.57 -3.55 -0.05
C ALA A 40 43.09 -3.41 0.24
N GLY A 41 42.22 -3.61 -0.73
CA GLY A 41 40.75 -3.60 -0.56
C GLY A 41 40.30 -4.45 0.66
N PRO A 42 39.05 -4.39 1.04
CA PRO A 42 38.55 -5.07 2.23
C PRO A 42 38.95 -6.55 2.23
N SER A 43 39.39 -7.07 3.37
CA SER A 43 39.73 -8.48 3.52
C SER A 43 38.48 -9.34 3.26
N ARG A 44 38.70 -10.60 2.85
CA ARG A 44 37.59 -11.55 2.66
C ARG A 44 36.67 -11.64 3.88
N LEU A 45 37.25 -11.52 5.08
CA LEU A 45 36.50 -11.53 6.33
C LEU A 45 35.62 -10.27 6.51
N GLU A 46 36.16 -9.09 6.16
CA GLU A 46 35.39 -7.83 6.22
C GLU A 46 34.25 -7.82 5.19
N VAL A 47 34.48 -8.37 4.00
CA VAL A 47 33.41 -8.53 3.00
C VAL A 47 32.33 -9.47 3.49
N LEU A 48 32.70 -10.63 4.08
CA LEU A 48 31.74 -11.58 4.64
C LEU A 48 30.97 -10.97 5.83
N GLN A 49 31.63 -10.23 6.69
CA GLN A 49 30.97 -9.49 7.77
C GLN A 49 30.01 -8.43 7.23
N GLY A 50 30.39 -7.69 6.19
CA GLY A 50 29.54 -6.72 5.53
C GLY A 50 28.27 -7.35 4.95
N VAL A 51 28.40 -8.44 4.21
CA VAL A 51 27.27 -9.20 3.66
C VAL A 51 26.35 -9.71 4.76
N TYR A 52 26.91 -10.27 5.81
CA TYR A 52 26.17 -10.78 6.95
C TYR A 52 25.39 -9.69 7.69
N LEU A 53 26.01 -8.53 7.96
CA LEU A 53 25.36 -7.42 8.66
C LEU A 53 24.28 -6.73 7.83
N GLN A 54 24.44 -6.72 6.50
CA GLN A 54 23.51 -6.09 5.56
C GLN A 54 22.48 -7.05 4.97
N ALA A 55 22.51 -8.34 5.35
CA ALA A 55 21.55 -9.31 4.87
C ALA A 55 20.11 -8.83 5.18
N PRO A 56 19.19 -8.86 4.19
CA PRO A 56 17.81 -8.40 4.38
C PRO A 56 17.00 -9.30 5.30
N TYR A 57 17.42 -10.54 5.49
CA TYR A 57 16.81 -11.53 6.37
C TYR A 57 17.54 -11.66 7.71
N ALA A 58 16.83 -12.14 8.72
CA ALA A 58 17.42 -12.53 9.98
C ALA A 58 18.31 -13.76 9.81
N LEU A 59 19.51 -13.67 10.37
CA LEU A 59 20.47 -14.76 10.43
C LEU A 59 20.91 -14.95 11.87
N ALA A 60 20.88 -16.18 12.37
CA ALA A 60 21.46 -16.56 13.64
C ALA A 60 22.15 -17.93 13.51
N VAL A 61 23.26 -18.10 14.20
CA VAL A 61 23.96 -19.38 14.32
C VAL A 61 23.95 -19.79 15.78
N VAL A 62 23.50 -21.00 16.05
CA VAL A 62 23.33 -21.53 17.40
C VAL A 62 24.02 -22.89 17.52
N ASP A 63 24.55 -23.19 18.70
CA ASP A 63 25.09 -24.49 19.02
C ASP A 63 24.06 -25.43 19.69
N ARG A 64 24.47 -26.65 20.03
CA ARG A 64 23.61 -27.65 20.69
C ARG A 64 23.20 -27.30 22.11
N HIS A 65 23.84 -26.29 22.72
CA HIS A 65 23.59 -25.82 24.09
C HIS A 65 22.69 -24.58 24.14
N GLN A 66 22.13 -24.18 22.99
CA GLN A 66 21.32 -22.96 22.83
C GLN A 66 22.14 -21.67 22.85
N ASP A 67 23.47 -21.74 22.86
CA ASP A 67 24.29 -20.55 22.80
C ASP A 67 24.30 -19.97 21.39
N VAL A 68 23.87 -18.72 21.28
CA VAL A 68 23.87 -17.98 20.00
C VAL A 68 25.29 -17.44 19.74
N VAL A 69 25.99 -18.11 18.83
CA VAL A 69 27.37 -17.80 18.47
C VAL A 69 27.45 -16.54 17.63
N LEU A 70 26.48 -16.35 16.73
CA LEU A 70 26.45 -15.25 15.79
C LEU A 70 25.00 -14.88 15.45
N TYR A 71 24.68 -13.59 15.37
CA TYR A 71 23.39 -13.12 14.85
C TYR A 71 23.52 -11.71 14.27
N ASN A 72 22.76 -11.40 13.22
CA ASN A 72 22.74 -10.08 12.65
C ASN A 72 21.67 -9.19 13.31
N ARG A 73 21.72 -7.90 13.00
CA ARG A 73 20.77 -6.91 13.53
C ARG A 73 19.30 -7.29 13.22
N ARG A 74 19.06 -7.85 12.03
CA ARG A 74 17.71 -8.23 11.59
C ARG A 74 17.10 -9.34 12.47
N ALA A 75 17.91 -10.26 12.97
CA ALA A 75 17.46 -11.31 13.89
C ALA A 75 16.91 -10.74 15.21
N ALA A 76 17.54 -9.71 15.74
CA ALA A 76 17.03 -9.00 16.93
C ALA A 76 15.79 -8.14 16.60
N GLU A 77 15.74 -7.49 15.44
CA GLU A 77 14.60 -6.70 15.00
C GLU A 77 13.35 -7.54 14.79
N LEU A 78 13.46 -8.73 14.21
CA LEU A 78 12.37 -9.67 14.00
C LEU A 78 11.98 -10.46 15.27
N GLY A 79 12.72 -10.29 16.36
CA GLY A 79 12.40 -10.91 17.64
C GLY A 79 12.59 -12.43 17.69
N ILE A 80 13.47 -12.99 16.84
CA ILE A 80 13.86 -14.40 16.91
C ILE A 80 14.91 -14.64 18.01
N ILE A 81 15.52 -13.55 18.52
CA ILE A 81 16.49 -13.56 19.62
C ILE A 81 15.97 -12.66 20.73
N ASP A 82 16.03 -13.18 21.96
CA ASP A 82 15.75 -12.51 23.21
C ASP A 82 16.87 -12.85 24.21
N ASP A 83 17.49 -11.83 24.86
CA ASP A 83 18.60 -11.97 25.79
C ASP A 83 19.74 -12.92 25.31
N ARG A 84 20.11 -12.83 24.03
CA ARG A 84 21.13 -13.66 23.35
C ARG A 84 20.77 -15.15 23.21
N LEU A 85 19.53 -15.51 23.41
CA LEU A 85 18.99 -16.84 23.19
C LEU A 85 17.97 -16.79 22.05
N LEU A 86 17.79 -17.92 21.36
CA LEU A 86 16.66 -18.08 20.44
C LEU A 86 15.36 -18.15 21.23
N VAL A 87 14.30 -17.50 20.74
CA VAL A 87 12.97 -17.66 21.32
C VAL A 87 12.50 -19.12 21.19
N GLU A 88 11.68 -19.59 22.12
CA GLU A 88 11.33 -21.00 22.27
C GLU A 88 10.88 -21.70 20.95
N PRO A 89 9.98 -21.15 20.10
CA PRO A 89 9.60 -21.83 18.87
C PRO A 89 10.74 -21.99 17.85
N VAL A 90 11.68 -21.03 17.84
CA VAL A 90 12.84 -21.06 16.94
C VAL A 90 13.87 -22.06 17.46
N TRP A 91 14.06 -22.12 18.78
CA TRP A 91 14.92 -23.11 19.41
C TRP A 91 14.41 -24.54 19.17
N LEU A 92 13.12 -24.79 19.32
CA LEU A 92 12.52 -26.10 19.02
C LEU A 92 12.77 -26.54 17.57
N ALA A 93 12.68 -25.62 16.61
CA ALA A 93 13.02 -25.93 15.21
C ALA A 93 14.51 -26.26 15.05
N ALA A 94 15.41 -25.47 15.69
CA ALA A 94 16.85 -25.74 15.66
C ALA A 94 17.19 -27.10 16.31
N GLN A 95 16.55 -27.46 17.42
CA GLN A 95 16.70 -28.72 18.11
C GLN A 95 16.24 -29.92 17.25
N ALA A 96 15.12 -29.77 16.55
CA ALA A 96 14.64 -30.76 15.59
C ALA A 96 15.66 -30.97 14.46
N THR A 97 16.22 -29.89 13.92
CA THR A 97 17.28 -29.94 12.90
C THR A 97 18.54 -30.64 13.41
N PHE A 98 18.99 -30.39 14.65
CA PHE A 98 20.09 -31.12 15.26
C PHE A 98 19.83 -32.61 15.41
N THR A 99 18.56 -33.00 15.58
CA THR A 99 18.18 -34.40 15.83
C THR A 99 17.99 -35.17 14.52
N THR A 100 17.39 -34.53 13.51
CA THR A 100 17.04 -35.20 12.25
C THR A 100 18.07 -35.03 11.15
N GLY A 101 18.92 -33.98 11.23
CA GLY A 101 19.80 -33.58 10.15
C GLY A 101 19.07 -32.82 9.03
N GLU A 102 17.73 -32.76 9.06
CA GLU A 102 16.90 -32.17 8.02
C GLU A 102 16.50 -30.71 8.35
N PRO A 103 16.35 -29.83 7.35
CA PRO A 103 15.88 -28.47 7.57
C PRO A 103 14.48 -28.43 8.19
N THR A 104 14.32 -27.69 9.28
CA THR A 104 13.05 -27.55 9.99
C THR A 104 12.50 -26.14 9.84
N ARG A 105 11.22 -26.02 9.47
CA ARG A 105 10.53 -24.72 9.36
C ARG A 105 9.89 -24.32 10.67
N PHE A 106 9.79 -23.02 10.89
CA PHE A 106 9.06 -22.44 12.02
C PHE A 106 8.32 -21.17 11.61
N ASP A 107 7.27 -20.85 12.36
CA ASP A 107 6.46 -19.67 12.21
C ASP A 107 6.25 -18.99 13.56
N LEU A 108 6.45 -17.67 13.59
CA LEU A 108 6.14 -16.84 14.75
C LEU A 108 4.96 -15.94 14.40
N PRO A 109 3.85 -15.99 15.17
CA PRO A 109 2.74 -15.07 14.96
C PRO A 109 3.13 -13.65 15.40
N ALA A 110 2.53 -12.64 14.75
CA ALA A 110 2.72 -11.25 15.18
C ALA A 110 2.29 -11.05 16.64
N LYS A 111 3.15 -10.41 17.45
CA LYS A 111 2.88 -10.09 18.85
C LYS A 111 2.94 -8.59 19.09
N LEU A 112 2.02 -8.06 19.92
CA LEU A 112 2.17 -6.73 20.51
C LEU A 112 2.95 -6.89 21.82
N LEU A 113 4.14 -6.28 21.88
CA LEU A 113 4.86 -6.13 23.15
C LEU A 113 4.31 -4.94 23.93
N THR A 114 4.29 -5.07 25.25
CA THR A 114 3.98 -3.97 26.18
C THR A 114 4.92 -2.79 25.86
N GLY A 115 4.37 -1.68 25.32
CA GLY A 115 5.18 -0.50 24.97
C GLY A 115 5.16 -0.09 23.48
N ARG A 116 4.18 -0.52 22.69
CA ARG A 116 3.97 -0.11 21.27
C ARG A 116 4.91 -0.74 20.22
N ARG A 117 5.86 -1.59 20.57
CA ARG A 117 6.67 -2.29 19.57
C ARG A 117 5.90 -3.51 19.07
N ARG A 118 5.53 -3.49 17.79
CA ARG A 118 4.88 -4.60 17.12
C ARG A 118 5.97 -5.51 16.56
N ILE A 119 6.00 -6.79 17.01
CA ILE A 119 6.81 -7.80 16.35
C ILE A 119 6.02 -8.29 15.14
N PRO A 120 6.60 -8.29 13.92
CA PRO A 120 5.94 -8.79 12.73
C PRO A 120 5.67 -10.30 12.83
N SER A 121 4.85 -10.83 11.92
CA SER A 121 4.80 -12.27 11.70
C SER A 121 6.07 -12.70 10.99
N VAL A 122 6.76 -13.71 11.52
CA VAL A 122 8.04 -14.16 10.99
C VAL A 122 7.90 -15.62 10.55
N SER A 123 8.35 -15.93 9.35
CA SER A 123 8.57 -17.30 8.90
C SER A 123 10.07 -17.57 8.74
N GLY A 124 10.49 -18.80 9.03
CA GLY A 124 11.89 -19.13 8.93
C GLY A 124 12.16 -20.62 8.86
N ARG A 125 13.43 -20.93 8.72
CA ARG A 125 13.93 -22.32 8.73
C ARG A 125 15.27 -22.39 9.44
N SER A 126 15.57 -23.57 9.97
CA SER A 126 16.84 -23.94 10.56
C SER A 126 17.50 -25.03 9.72
N GLU A 127 18.80 -24.94 9.51
CA GLU A 127 19.60 -25.89 8.71
C GLU A 127 20.94 -26.15 9.39
N ILE A 128 21.52 -27.35 9.22
CA ILE A 128 22.86 -27.66 9.68
C ILE A 128 23.88 -26.77 8.95
N LEU A 129 24.79 -26.16 9.67
CA LEU A 129 25.84 -25.33 9.10
C LEU A 129 26.98 -26.19 8.51
N GLY A 130 26.91 -26.47 7.20
CA GLY A 130 27.92 -27.24 6.46
C GLY A 130 27.83 -28.76 6.64
N GLU A 131 28.29 -29.49 5.63
CA GLU A 131 28.19 -30.95 5.57
C GLU A 131 29.07 -31.69 6.59
N TYR A 132 30.06 -31.02 7.21
CA TYR A 132 31.06 -31.66 8.07
C TYR A 132 31.01 -31.19 9.54
N ASN A 133 30.11 -30.26 9.89
CA ASN A 133 30.07 -29.71 11.24
C ASN A 133 28.65 -29.63 11.78
N GLU A 134 28.13 -30.77 12.26
CA GLU A 134 26.83 -30.87 12.91
C GLU A 134 26.75 -30.16 14.28
N GLN A 135 27.75 -29.37 14.66
CA GLN A 135 27.79 -28.67 15.94
C GLN A 135 26.98 -27.39 15.92
N PHE A 136 26.70 -26.85 14.72
CA PHE A 136 26.00 -25.59 14.58
C PHE A 136 24.81 -25.70 13.61
N VAL A 137 23.76 -25.01 13.95
CA VAL A 137 22.59 -24.78 13.11
C VAL A 137 22.52 -23.31 12.74
N VAL A 138 22.28 -23.03 11.48
CA VAL A 138 21.96 -21.68 11.00
C VAL A 138 20.44 -21.53 10.91
N VAL A 139 19.94 -20.42 11.44
CA VAL A 139 18.55 -20.02 11.41
C VAL A 139 18.40 -18.86 10.44
N PHE A 140 17.51 -19.04 9.47
CA PHE A 140 17.08 -17.98 8.53
C PHE A 140 15.65 -17.59 8.85
N ALA A 141 15.34 -16.31 8.89
CA ALA A 141 13.98 -15.84 9.08
C ALA A 141 13.72 -14.53 8.35
N ASP A 142 12.47 -14.32 7.95
CA ASP A 142 12.02 -13.10 7.28
C ASP A 142 10.66 -12.64 7.79
N ASP A 143 10.34 -11.36 7.53
CA ASP A 143 9.03 -10.78 7.83
C ASP A 143 7.98 -11.25 6.83
N ASP A 144 7.14 -12.16 7.27
CA ASP A 144 6.05 -12.74 6.49
C ASP A 144 4.71 -11.99 6.66
N SER A 145 4.74 -10.83 7.31
CA SER A 145 3.51 -10.10 7.66
C SER A 145 2.73 -9.63 6.45
N GLU A 146 3.40 -9.24 5.39
CA GLU A 146 2.75 -8.77 4.17
C GLU A 146 2.09 -9.95 3.43
N HIS A 147 2.82 -11.04 3.25
CA HIS A 147 2.29 -12.26 2.62
C HIS A 147 1.08 -12.80 3.38
N ARG A 148 1.16 -12.91 4.69
CA ARG A 148 0.04 -13.36 5.54
C ARG A 148 -1.17 -12.44 5.51
N ARG A 149 -0.94 -11.11 5.43
CA ARG A 149 -2.04 -10.15 5.25
C ARG A 149 -2.72 -10.33 3.90
N MET A 150 -1.95 -10.52 2.83
CA MET A 150 -2.49 -10.78 1.50
C MET A 150 -3.27 -12.09 1.45
N GLU A 151 -2.74 -13.18 2.03
CA GLU A 151 -3.45 -14.45 2.09
C GLU A 151 -4.74 -14.39 2.94
N ALA A 152 -4.70 -13.69 4.09
CA ALA A 152 -5.90 -13.48 4.90
C ALA A 152 -6.94 -12.68 4.12
N ALA A 153 -6.54 -11.57 3.50
CA ALA A 153 -7.43 -10.74 2.68
C ALA A 153 -8.01 -11.52 1.49
N ARG A 154 -7.23 -12.43 0.88
CA ARG A 154 -7.72 -13.31 -0.19
C ARG A 154 -8.74 -14.34 0.31
N ARG A 155 -8.49 -14.97 1.47
CA ARG A 155 -9.44 -15.91 2.07
C ARG A 155 -10.74 -15.23 2.45
N ASP A 156 -10.66 -14.07 3.09
CA ASP A 156 -11.82 -13.26 3.47
C ASP A 156 -12.62 -12.82 2.23
N PHE A 157 -11.92 -12.46 1.16
CA PHE A 157 -12.55 -12.12 -0.12
C PHE A 157 -13.37 -13.28 -0.68
N VAL A 158 -12.79 -14.49 -0.80
CA VAL A 158 -13.49 -15.67 -1.32
C VAL A 158 -14.70 -16.04 -0.44
N ALA A 159 -14.55 -15.98 0.88
CA ALA A 159 -15.64 -16.24 1.82
C ALA A 159 -16.78 -15.23 1.65
N ASN A 160 -16.45 -13.95 1.56
CA ASN A 160 -17.43 -12.87 1.39
C ASN A 160 -18.13 -12.95 0.04
N VAL A 161 -17.40 -13.23 -1.07
CA VAL A 161 -18.00 -13.47 -2.40
C VAL A 161 -19.02 -14.59 -2.33
N SER A 162 -18.64 -15.74 -1.74
CA SER A 162 -19.54 -16.90 -1.62
C SER A 162 -20.80 -16.55 -0.82
N HIS A 163 -20.66 -15.81 0.25
CA HIS A 163 -21.80 -15.36 1.09
C HIS A 163 -22.72 -14.39 0.37
N GLU A 164 -22.14 -13.37 -0.29
CA GLU A 164 -22.90 -12.33 -0.97
C GLU A 164 -23.58 -12.84 -2.28
N LEU A 165 -23.05 -13.91 -2.91
CA LEU A 165 -23.70 -14.59 -4.03
C LEU A 165 -24.81 -15.55 -3.57
N LYS A 166 -24.62 -16.26 -2.46
CA LYS A 166 -25.61 -17.24 -1.96
C LYS A 166 -26.93 -16.57 -1.57
N THR A 167 -26.89 -15.39 -1.01
CA THR A 167 -28.07 -14.67 -0.53
C THR A 167 -29.06 -14.32 -1.66
N PRO A 168 -28.66 -13.64 -2.77
CA PRO A 168 -29.59 -13.34 -3.88
C PRO A 168 -30.09 -14.58 -4.57
N VAL A 169 -29.25 -15.61 -4.74
CA VAL A 169 -29.67 -16.89 -5.35
C VAL A 169 -30.75 -17.57 -4.51
N GLY A 170 -30.57 -17.61 -3.18
CA GLY A 170 -31.58 -18.15 -2.29
C GLY A 170 -32.88 -17.34 -2.27
N ALA A 171 -32.78 -16.01 -2.32
CA ALA A 171 -33.94 -15.14 -2.42
C ALA A 171 -34.71 -15.35 -3.73
N MET A 172 -34.01 -15.44 -4.87
CA MET A 172 -34.64 -15.73 -6.17
C MET A 172 -35.37 -17.08 -6.16
N ALA A 173 -34.80 -18.13 -5.53
CA ALA A 173 -35.45 -19.43 -5.44
C ALA A 173 -36.80 -19.35 -4.69
N VAL A 174 -36.81 -18.70 -3.50
CA VAL A 174 -38.04 -18.53 -2.71
C VAL A 174 -39.07 -17.64 -3.45
N LEU A 175 -38.64 -16.58 -4.12
CA LEU A 175 -39.51 -15.72 -4.91
C LEU A 175 -40.11 -16.46 -6.12
N ALA A 176 -39.32 -17.33 -6.75
CA ALA A 176 -39.81 -18.17 -7.86
C ALA A 176 -40.82 -19.24 -7.40
N GLU A 177 -40.63 -19.83 -6.22
CA GLU A 177 -41.61 -20.72 -5.61
C GLU A 177 -42.91 -19.97 -5.31
N ALA A 178 -42.85 -18.79 -4.67
CA ALA A 178 -44.02 -17.96 -4.41
C ALA A 178 -44.74 -17.52 -5.69
N LEU A 179 -43.97 -17.23 -6.76
CA LEU A 179 -44.55 -16.92 -8.09
C LEU A 179 -45.35 -18.09 -8.66
N LEU A 180 -44.85 -19.32 -8.55
CA LEU A 180 -45.50 -20.52 -9.03
C LEU A 180 -46.76 -20.86 -8.24
N GLU A 181 -46.78 -20.60 -6.93
CA GLU A 181 -47.96 -20.76 -6.06
C GLU A 181 -49.04 -19.70 -6.31
N SER A 182 -48.65 -18.50 -6.73
CA SER A 182 -49.55 -17.37 -6.96
C SER A 182 -50.00 -17.19 -8.41
N LYS A 183 -49.88 -18.24 -9.25
CA LYS A 183 -50.13 -18.18 -10.71
C LYS A 183 -51.54 -17.66 -11.08
N ASP A 184 -52.52 -17.80 -10.21
CA ASP A 184 -53.93 -17.40 -10.46
C ASP A 184 -54.22 -15.96 -9.93
N ASP A 185 -53.21 -15.28 -9.34
CA ASP A 185 -53.29 -13.91 -8.84
C ASP A 185 -52.31 -12.99 -9.60
N PRO A 186 -52.80 -12.20 -10.60
CA PRO A 186 -51.96 -11.35 -11.44
C PRO A 186 -51.12 -10.34 -10.66
N ASP A 187 -51.64 -9.77 -9.58
CA ASP A 187 -50.94 -8.76 -8.77
C ASP A 187 -49.73 -9.40 -8.05
N SER A 188 -49.92 -10.59 -7.49
CA SER A 188 -48.85 -11.38 -6.87
C SER A 188 -47.79 -11.84 -7.89
N VAL A 189 -48.23 -12.24 -9.09
CA VAL A 189 -47.31 -12.60 -10.18
C VAL A 189 -46.46 -11.42 -10.60
N GLU A 190 -47.02 -10.21 -10.77
CA GLU A 190 -46.28 -9.00 -11.10
C GLU A 190 -45.31 -8.63 -9.95
N TYR A 191 -45.74 -8.68 -8.72
CA TYR A 191 -44.93 -8.37 -7.55
C TYR A 191 -43.73 -9.32 -7.41
N PHE A 192 -43.95 -10.63 -7.38
CA PHE A 192 -42.88 -11.61 -7.21
C PHE A 192 -41.96 -11.68 -8.44
N GLY A 193 -42.53 -11.58 -9.63
CA GLY A 193 -41.77 -11.50 -10.88
C GLY A 193 -40.86 -10.30 -10.95
N GLY A 194 -41.35 -9.12 -10.59
CA GLY A 194 -40.55 -7.89 -10.50
C GLY A 194 -39.39 -8.01 -9.48
N ARG A 195 -39.66 -8.67 -8.34
CA ARG A 195 -38.63 -8.94 -7.34
C ARG A 195 -37.54 -9.90 -7.81
N VAL A 196 -37.91 -10.97 -8.57
CA VAL A 196 -36.94 -11.89 -9.18
C VAL A 196 -36.05 -11.15 -10.18
N VAL A 197 -36.61 -10.32 -11.04
CA VAL A 197 -35.87 -9.53 -12.03
C VAL A 197 -34.90 -8.56 -11.30
N SER A 198 -35.34 -7.87 -10.27
CA SER A 198 -34.53 -6.96 -9.48
C SER A 198 -33.31 -7.67 -8.82
N GLU A 199 -33.54 -8.87 -8.24
CA GLU A 199 -32.48 -9.63 -7.59
C GLU A 199 -31.49 -10.21 -8.62
N ALA A 200 -31.98 -10.62 -9.82
CA ALA A 200 -31.13 -11.07 -10.93
C ALA A 200 -30.24 -9.92 -11.47
N GLN A 201 -30.80 -8.72 -11.64
CA GLN A 201 -30.03 -7.53 -12.05
C GLN A 201 -28.95 -7.17 -11.02
N ARG A 202 -29.27 -7.24 -9.74
CA ARG A 202 -28.32 -7.02 -8.65
C ARG A 202 -27.18 -8.04 -8.67
N LEU A 203 -27.50 -9.32 -8.89
CA LEU A 203 -26.50 -10.37 -9.04
C LEU A 203 -25.58 -10.11 -10.24
N GLY A 204 -26.16 -9.74 -11.41
CA GLY A 204 -25.40 -9.38 -12.59
C GLY A 204 -24.41 -8.23 -12.34
N LYS A 205 -24.88 -7.16 -11.68
CA LYS A 205 -24.02 -6.04 -11.27
C LYS A 205 -22.88 -6.50 -10.37
N MET A 206 -23.16 -7.33 -9.36
CA MET A 206 -22.14 -7.87 -8.46
C MET A 206 -21.07 -8.69 -9.19
N VAL A 207 -21.50 -9.57 -10.13
CA VAL A 207 -20.56 -10.37 -10.95
C VAL A 207 -19.67 -9.45 -11.81
N SER A 208 -20.25 -8.42 -12.43
CA SER A 208 -19.47 -7.45 -13.23
C SER A 208 -18.45 -6.71 -12.40
N GLU A 209 -18.82 -6.23 -11.21
CA GLU A 209 -17.89 -5.55 -10.27
C GLU A 209 -16.78 -6.49 -9.75
N LEU A 210 -17.10 -7.78 -9.55
CA LEU A 210 -16.10 -8.79 -9.17
C LEU A 210 -15.08 -9.05 -10.28
N ILE A 211 -15.53 -9.15 -11.54
CA ILE A 211 -14.64 -9.32 -12.69
C ILE A 211 -13.74 -8.10 -12.84
N GLU A 212 -14.30 -6.90 -12.71
CA GLU A 212 -13.54 -5.65 -12.78
C GLU A 212 -12.49 -5.57 -11.66
N LEU A 213 -12.87 -5.85 -10.42
CA LEU A 213 -11.95 -5.88 -9.28
C LEU A 213 -10.84 -6.94 -9.45
N SER A 214 -11.18 -8.11 -10.01
CA SER A 214 -10.20 -9.16 -10.31
C SER A 214 -9.18 -8.72 -11.35
N ARG A 215 -9.63 -8.02 -12.42
CA ARG A 215 -8.74 -7.46 -13.45
C ARG A 215 -7.80 -6.40 -12.86
N LEU A 216 -8.31 -5.52 -11.99
CA LEU A 216 -7.54 -4.47 -11.33
C LEU A 216 -6.47 -5.02 -10.38
N GLN A 217 -6.69 -6.20 -9.77
CA GLN A 217 -5.73 -6.85 -8.88
C GLN A 217 -4.58 -7.58 -9.60
N GLY A 218 -4.82 -8.05 -10.84
CA GLY A 218 -3.80 -8.71 -11.66
C GLY A 218 -2.92 -7.74 -12.46
N ALA A 219 -3.30 -6.46 -12.55
CA ALA A 219 -2.55 -5.44 -13.27
C ALA A 219 -1.63 -4.69 -12.29
N GLU A 220 -0.36 -5.07 -12.27
CA GLU A 220 0.71 -4.40 -11.49
C GLU A 220 1.05 -2.98 -12.00
N ARG A 221 0.20 -2.17 -12.39
CA ARG A 221 0.25 -0.83 -13.02
C ARG A 221 -0.30 -0.87 -14.45
N ILE A 222 -0.86 0.23 -14.84
CA ILE A 222 -1.25 0.47 -16.23
C ILE A 222 0.02 0.40 -17.09
N ARG A 223 0.09 -0.56 -18.01
CA ARG A 223 1.32 -0.85 -18.77
C ARG A 223 1.78 0.32 -19.64
N ASP A 224 0.83 1.05 -20.25
CA ASP A 224 1.10 2.22 -21.09
C ASP A 224 0.05 3.29 -20.79
N PRO A 225 0.26 4.15 -19.74
CA PRO A 225 -0.69 5.19 -19.42
C PRO A 225 -0.68 6.28 -20.48
N GLU A 226 -1.85 6.53 -21.10
CA GLU A 226 -2.06 7.60 -22.08
C GLU A 226 -2.46 8.91 -21.39
N PRO A 227 -2.24 10.07 -22.02
CA PRO A 227 -2.86 11.32 -21.58
C PRO A 227 -4.38 11.21 -21.69
N VAL A 228 -5.08 11.58 -20.64
CA VAL A 228 -6.54 11.52 -20.52
C VAL A 228 -7.03 12.89 -20.10
N ASP A 229 -7.92 13.46 -20.90
CA ASP A 229 -8.64 14.69 -20.57
C ASP A 229 -9.63 14.39 -19.42
N VAL A 230 -9.50 15.13 -18.33
CA VAL A 230 -10.33 14.98 -17.14
C VAL A 230 -11.77 15.41 -17.40
N ASP A 231 -11.97 16.38 -18.29
CA ASP A 231 -13.29 16.87 -18.65
C ASP A 231 -14.09 15.81 -19.40
N ASP A 232 -13.44 15.06 -20.32
CA ASP A 232 -14.02 13.90 -20.98
C ASP A 232 -14.42 12.77 -20.01
N VAL A 233 -13.63 12.56 -18.95
CA VAL A 233 -13.94 11.57 -17.91
C VAL A 233 -15.17 11.98 -17.12
N VAL A 234 -15.26 13.25 -16.73
CA VAL A 234 -16.40 13.79 -15.98
C VAL A 234 -17.67 13.74 -16.83
N ASP A 235 -17.61 14.17 -18.08
CA ASP A 235 -18.77 14.17 -18.98
C ASP A 235 -19.32 12.75 -19.22
N GLU A 236 -18.45 11.77 -19.43
CA GLU A 236 -18.86 10.38 -19.59
C GLU A 236 -19.46 9.80 -18.31
N ALA A 237 -18.87 10.10 -17.15
CA ALA A 237 -19.38 9.63 -15.87
C ALA A 237 -20.77 10.25 -15.56
N LEU A 238 -20.96 11.53 -15.87
CA LEU A 238 -22.27 12.20 -15.76
C LEU A 238 -23.30 11.55 -16.68
N ARG A 239 -22.97 11.31 -17.95
CA ARG A 239 -23.88 10.61 -18.90
C ARG A 239 -24.29 9.23 -18.39
N ARG A 240 -23.35 8.44 -17.88
CA ARG A 240 -23.65 7.09 -17.31
C ARG A 240 -24.51 7.14 -16.07
N SER A 241 -24.41 8.22 -15.29
CA SER A 241 -25.14 8.36 -14.03
C SER A 241 -26.49 9.07 -14.18
N ALA A 242 -26.77 9.70 -15.33
CA ALA A 242 -27.91 10.56 -15.54
C ALA A 242 -29.27 9.87 -15.26
N SER A 243 -29.49 8.68 -15.83
CA SER A 243 -30.76 7.96 -15.64
C SER A 243 -30.96 7.51 -14.18
N THR A 244 -29.90 7.15 -13.47
CA THR A 244 -29.98 6.77 -12.06
C THR A 244 -30.26 7.98 -11.18
N ALA A 245 -29.63 9.12 -11.47
CA ALA A 245 -29.87 10.36 -10.74
C ALA A 245 -31.29 10.89 -10.97
N GLU A 246 -31.79 10.85 -12.23
CA GLU A 246 -33.15 11.24 -12.58
C GLU A 246 -34.19 10.37 -11.85
N ALA A 247 -34.02 9.05 -11.86
CA ALA A 247 -34.90 8.11 -11.16
C ALA A 247 -34.90 8.33 -9.63
N ALA A 248 -33.78 8.82 -9.06
CA ALA A 248 -33.67 9.17 -7.64
C ALA A 248 -34.10 10.63 -7.34
N GLY A 249 -34.48 11.43 -8.33
CA GLY A 249 -34.81 12.84 -8.18
C GLY A 249 -33.62 13.71 -7.72
N ILE A 250 -32.41 13.34 -8.09
CA ILE A 250 -31.15 13.99 -7.74
C ILE A 250 -30.62 14.79 -8.93
N GLU A 251 -30.29 16.05 -8.70
CA GLU A 251 -29.63 16.90 -9.69
C GLU A 251 -28.11 16.72 -9.61
N LEU A 252 -27.46 16.45 -10.75
CA LEU A 252 -26.01 16.40 -10.88
C LEU A 252 -25.48 17.76 -11.34
N ILE A 253 -24.65 18.41 -10.53
CA ILE A 253 -24.08 19.74 -10.79
C ILE A 253 -22.58 19.59 -10.99
N THR A 254 -22.04 20.20 -12.03
CA THR A 254 -20.60 20.24 -12.30
C THR A 254 -20.10 21.66 -12.49
N ASP A 255 -18.82 21.90 -12.21
CA ASP A 255 -18.08 23.11 -12.54
C ASP A 255 -17.79 23.19 -14.04
N PRO A 256 -17.36 24.36 -14.56
CA PRO A 256 -16.92 24.50 -15.95
C PRO A 256 -15.72 23.58 -16.28
N PRO A 257 -15.51 23.25 -17.57
CA PRO A 257 -14.36 22.49 -18.03
C PRO A 257 -13.04 23.12 -17.53
N SER A 258 -12.09 22.26 -17.15
CA SER A 258 -10.84 22.65 -16.50
C SER A 258 -9.63 22.61 -17.43
N GLY A 259 -9.69 21.80 -18.50
CA GLY A 259 -8.56 21.49 -19.38
C GLY A 259 -7.45 20.72 -18.69
N LEU A 260 -7.73 20.07 -17.55
CA LEU A 260 -6.75 19.27 -16.80
C LEU A 260 -6.56 17.93 -17.47
N GLU A 261 -5.32 17.44 -17.48
CA GLU A 261 -4.96 16.12 -17.98
C GLU A 261 -4.28 15.27 -16.91
N VAL A 262 -4.51 13.96 -16.98
CA VAL A 262 -3.83 12.95 -16.18
C VAL A 262 -3.31 11.82 -17.07
N ARG A 263 -2.33 11.05 -16.63
CA ARG A 263 -1.90 9.85 -17.35
C ARG A 263 -2.59 8.61 -16.80
N GLY A 264 -3.27 7.84 -17.67
CA GLY A 264 -3.98 6.67 -17.18
C GLY A 264 -4.79 5.93 -18.23
N ASP A 265 -5.75 5.14 -17.71
CA ASP A 265 -6.79 4.45 -18.49
C ASP A 265 -8.13 5.20 -18.31
N ARG A 266 -8.60 5.82 -19.39
CA ARG A 266 -9.86 6.57 -19.41
C ARG A 266 -11.05 5.73 -18.91
N THR A 267 -11.12 4.46 -19.29
CA THR A 267 -12.23 3.58 -18.92
C THR A 267 -12.28 3.34 -17.42
N LEU A 268 -11.12 3.10 -16.81
CA LEU A 268 -11.00 2.91 -15.36
C LEU A 268 -11.32 4.19 -14.58
N LEU A 269 -10.87 5.36 -15.07
CA LEU A 269 -11.18 6.64 -14.45
C LEU A 269 -12.67 6.95 -14.49
N VAL A 270 -13.32 6.74 -15.65
CA VAL A 270 -14.78 6.86 -15.81
C VAL A 270 -15.51 5.93 -14.86
N THR A 271 -15.06 4.67 -14.74
CA THR A 271 -15.65 3.71 -13.79
C THR A 271 -15.52 4.16 -12.35
N ALA A 272 -14.35 4.66 -11.96
CA ALA A 272 -14.14 5.16 -10.60
C ALA A 272 -15.08 6.34 -10.29
N LEU A 273 -15.15 7.32 -11.19
CA LEU A 273 -16.00 8.49 -10.99
C LEU A 273 -17.50 8.11 -10.99
N THR A 274 -17.93 7.21 -11.89
CA THR A 274 -19.31 6.69 -11.92
C THR A 274 -19.67 5.99 -10.59
N ASN A 275 -18.74 5.23 -10.01
CA ASN A 275 -18.96 4.59 -8.71
C ASN A 275 -19.10 5.63 -7.57
N LEU A 276 -18.32 6.72 -7.59
CA LEU A 276 -18.46 7.80 -6.62
C LEU A 276 -19.80 8.52 -6.77
N ILE A 277 -20.21 8.86 -8.01
CA ILE A 277 -21.49 9.52 -8.29
C ILE A 277 -22.65 8.61 -7.90
N SER A 278 -22.63 7.33 -8.28
CA SER A 278 -23.67 6.36 -7.90
C SER A 278 -23.80 6.23 -6.38
N ASN A 279 -22.67 6.23 -5.66
CA ASN A 279 -22.69 6.22 -4.20
C ASN A 279 -23.33 7.49 -3.64
N ALA A 280 -22.95 8.66 -4.13
CA ALA A 280 -23.53 9.94 -3.73
C ALA A 280 -25.05 9.99 -3.98
N VAL A 281 -25.51 9.54 -5.14
CA VAL A 281 -26.96 9.47 -5.50
C VAL A 281 -27.70 8.54 -4.55
N ASN A 282 -27.15 7.35 -4.26
CA ASN A 282 -27.83 6.34 -3.42
C ASN A 282 -28.00 6.74 -1.95
N TYR A 283 -27.14 7.64 -1.44
CA TYR A 283 -27.16 8.05 -0.03
C TYR A 283 -27.64 9.48 0.19
N SER A 284 -27.92 10.23 -0.88
CA SER A 284 -28.52 11.57 -0.81
C SER A 284 -30.03 11.49 -0.61
N PRO A 285 -30.62 12.43 0.15
CA PRO A 285 -32.07 12.63 0.13
C PRO A 285 -32.54 13.12 -1.23
N GLU A 286 -33.78 12.79 -1.60
CA GLU A 286 -34.41 13.33 -2.81
C GLU A 286 -34.34 14.86 -2.87
N ARG A 287 -34.16 15.40 -4.08
CA ARG A 287 -34.09 16.85 -4.35
C ARG A 287 -32.88 17.56 -3.73
N THR A 288 -31.86 16.81 -3.33
CA THR A 288 -30.58 17.42 -2.94
C THR A 288 -29.57 17.24 -4.08
N PRO A 289 -28.79 18.28 -4.46
CA PRO A 289 -27.84 18.14 -5.55
C PRO A 289 -26.62 17.32 -5.10
N VAL A 290 -26.05 16.57 -6.06
CA VAL A 290 -24.71 15.99 -5.98
C VAL A 290 -23.78 16.83 -6.85
N SER A 291 -22.69 17.30 -6.26
CA SER A 291 -21.75 18.21 -6.92
C SER A 291 -20.47 17.46 -7.31
N ILE A 292 -20.07 17.59 -8.57
CA ILE A 292 -18.82 17.04 -9.11
C ILE A 292 -17.91 18.21 -9.46
N THR A 293 -16.74 18.33 -8.83
CA THR A 293 -15.82 19.43 -9.07
C THR A 293 -14.41 18.96 -9.37
N ARG A 294 -13.72 19.75 -10.20
CA ARG A 294 -12.35 19.54 -10.66
C ARG A 294 -11.45 20.60 -10.04
N GLY A 295 -10.22 20.27 -9.79
CA GLY A 295 -9.22 21.22 -9.32
C GLY A 295 -7.83 20.66 -9.39
N ILE A 296 -6.86 21.51 -9.17
CA ILE A 296 -5.44 21.13 -9.07
C ILE A 296 -4.88 21.68 -7.77
N ASP A 297 -4.06 20.85 -7.11
CA ASP A 297 -3.31 21.26 -5.92
C ASP A 297 -1.86 20.80 -6.11
N GLY A 298 -0.97 21.76 -6.39
CA GLY A 298 0.40 21.48 -6.84
C GLY A 298 0.39 20.63 -8.12
N ASP A 299 0.99 19.43 -8.05
CA ASP A 299 1.08 18.47 -9.15
C ASP A 299 -0.03 17.41 -9.10
N THR A 300 -1.12 17.66 -8.38
CA THR A 300 -2.19 16.67 -8.17
C THR A 300 -3.53 17.21 -8.66
N VAL A 301 -4.16 16.50 -9.59
CA VAL A 301 -5.54 16.75 -10.02
C VAL A 301 -6.49 16.13 -8.99
N MET A 302 -7.49 16.90 -8.60
CA MET A 302 -8.48 16.57 -7.57
C MET A 302 -9.87 16.49 -8.21
N LEU A 303 -10.43 15.29 -8.30
CA LEU A 303 -11.83 15.08 -8.70
C LEU A 303 -12.66 14.84 -7.43
N ARG A 304 -13.57 15.76 -7.11
CA ARG A 304 -14.40 15.70 -5.89
C ARG A 304 -15.84 15.41 -6.23
N VAL A 305 -16.43 14.45 -5.53
CA VAL A 305 -17.87 14.18 -5.55
C VAL A 305 -18.42 14.46 -4.16
N THR A 306 -19.31 15.46 -4.07
CA THR A 306 -19.89 15.90 -2.79
C THR A 306 -21.37 15.62 -2.76
N ASP A 307 -21.82 14.91 -1.74
CA ASP A 307 -23.22 14.64 -1.43
C ASP A 307 -23.67 15.38 -0.15
N ARG A 308 -25.00 15.52 -0.01
CA ARG A 308 -25.64 16.02 1.20
C ARG A 308 -26.43 14.92 1.90
N GLY A 309 -25.88 13.71 1.86
CA GLY A 309 -26.50 12.52 2.41
C GLY A 309 -26.38 12.40 3.93
N ILE A 310 -26.58 11.17 4.39
CA ILE A 310 -26.54 10.82 5.82
C ILE A 310 -25.17 11.03 6.47
N GLY A 311 -24.10 11.12 5.67
CA GLY A 311 -22.74 11.14 6.15
C GLY A 311 -22.28 9.81 6.76
N ILE A 312 -21.01 9.73 7.14
CA ILE A 312 -20.34 8.52 7.61
C ILE A 312 -19.69 8.80 8.98
N ALA A 313 -19.99 7.97 9.95
CA ALA A 313 -19.42 8.08 11.30
C ALA A 313 -17.89 7.83 11.27
N PRO A 314 -17.09 8.54 12.11
CA PRO A 314 -15.62 8.48 12.08
C PRO A 314 -15.06 7.06 12.19
N GLU A 315 -15.68 6.18 12.98
CA GLU A 315 -15.29 4.78 13.17
C GLU A 315 -15.40 3.94 11.89
N HIS A 316 -16.18 4.39 10.90
CA HIS A 316 -16.39 3.68 9.62
C HIS A 316 -15.58 4.27 8.47
N GLN A 317 -15.11 5.51 8.55
CA GLN A 317 -14.47 6.23 7.44
C GLN A 317 -13.22 5.53 6.89
N ALA A 318 -12.41 4.92 7.75
CA ALA A 318 -11.25 4.16 7.32
C ALA A 318 -11.63 2.86 6.59
N ARG A 319 -12.83 2.33 6.87
CA ARG A 319 -13.29 1.01 6.41
C ARG A 319 -14.17 1.05 5.17
N VAL A 320 -14.71 2.19 4.79
CA VAL A 320 -15.63 2.28 3.64
C VAL A 320 -15.00 1.87 2.31
N PHE A 321 -13.68 1.85 2.21
CA PHE A 321 -12.91 1.37 1.08
C PHE A 321 -12.55 -0.11 1.14
N GLU A 322 -12.94 -0.82 2.23
CA GLU A 322 -12.79 -2.27 2.34
C GLU A 322 -13.84 -2.97 1.47
N ARG A 323 -13.49 -4.10 0.89
CA ARG A 323 -14.40 -4.89 0.04
C ARG A 323 -15.58 -5.41 0.87
N PHE A 324 -16.78 -5.34 0.31
CA PHE A 324 -18.04 -5.78 0.95
C PHE A 324 -18.40 -5.03 2.24
N PHE A 325 -17.67 -3.96 2.58
CA PHE A 325 -17.99 -3.18 3.76
C PHE A 325 -19.23 -2.34 3.52
N ARG A 326 -20.13 -2.34 4.51
CA ARG A 326 -21.37 -1.55 4.53
C ARG A 326 -21.69 -1.16 5.96
N VAL A 327 -22.00 0.12 6.19
CA VAL A 327 -22.40 0.64 7.51
C VAL A 327 -23.73 0.03 7.95
N ASP A 328 -24.71 -0.05 7.01
CA ASP A 328 -26.03 -0.67 7.23
C ASP A 328 -26.32 -1.68 6.11
N LYS A 329 -26.28 -2.96 6.47
CA LYS A 329 -26.52 -4.06 5.53
C LYS A 329 -27.98 -4.12 5.05
N ALA A 330 -28.95 -3.69 5.87
CA ALA A 330 -30.38 -3.76 5.51
C ALA A 330 -30.74 -2.68 4.50
N ARG A 331 -30.37 -1.43 4.76
CA ARG A 331 -30.62 -0.29 3.89
C ARG A 331 -29.88 -0.44 2.55
N SER A 332 -28.62 -0.87 2.58
CA SER A 332 -27.83 -1.07 1.37
C SER A 332 -28.32 -2.20 0.48
N ARG A 333 -29.07 -3.19 1.01
CA ARG A 333 -29.77 -4.19 0.18
C ARG A 333 -30.92 -3.58 -0.59
N ALA A 334 -31.67 -2.68 0.02
CA ALA A 334 -32.78 -1.99 -0.63
C ALA A 334 -32.32 -1.08 -1.79
N THR A 335 -31.12 -0.47 -1.67
CA THR A 335 -30.52 0.42 -2.69
C THR A 335 -29.61 -0.32 -3.67
N GLY A 336 -29.55 -1.65 -3.64
CA GLY A 336 -28.74 -2.47 -4.58
C GLY A 336 -27.21 -2.35 -4.42
N GLY A 337 -26.73 -1.79 -3.31
CA GLY A 337 -25.29 -1.65 -3.08
C GLY A 337 -24.61 -3.00 -2.88
N THR A 338 -23.45 -3.22 -3.52
CA THR A 338 -22.65 -4.45 -3.43
C THR A 338 -21.55 -4.35 -2.38
N GLY A 339 -21.13 -3.13 -2.04
CA GLY A 339 -19.98 -2.85 -1.17
C GLY A 339 -18.63 -3.03 -1.89
N LEU A 340 -18.64 -3.10 -3.22
CA LEU A 340 -17.42 -3.22 -4.04
C LEU A 340 -17.02 -1.89 -4.71
N GLY A 341 -17.96 -1.00 -4.98
CA GLY A 341 -17.72 0.22 -5.76
C GLY A 341 -16.61 1.10 -5.20
N LEU A 342 -16.59 1.39 -3.89
CA LEU A 342 -15.51 2.20 -3.28
C LEU A 342 -14.17 1.45 -3.24
N ALA A 343 -14.16 0.13 -3.14
CA ALA A 343 -12.94 -0.66 -3.27
C ALA A 343 -12.38 -0.58 -4.71
N ILE A 344 -13.24 -0.58 -5.72
CA ILE A 344 -12.85 -0.35 -7.12
C ILE A 344 -12.22 1.04 -7.27
N VAL A 345 -12.85 2.10 -6.75
CA VAL A 345 -12.29 3.47 -6.76
C VAL A 345 -10.89 3.50 -6.17
N LYS A 346 -10.68 2.87 -5.02
CA LYS A 346 -9.37 2.80 -4.37
C LYS A 346 -8.32 2.10 -5.24
N HIS A 347 -8.67 0.97 -5.86
CA HIS A 347 -7.74 0.25 -6.74
C HIS A 347 -7.43 1.03 -8.02
N VAL A 348 -8.44 1.70 -8.62
CA VAL A 348 -8.22 2.58 -9.77
C VAL A 348 -7.26 3.71 -9.40
N ALA A 349 -7.48 4.40 -8.27
CA ALA A 349 -6.57 5.44 -7.79
C ALA A 349 -5.13 4.91 -7.66
N GLN A 350 -4.94 3.77 -7.00
CA GLN A 350 -3.64 3.14 -6.80
C GLN A 350 -2.93 2.76 -8.10
N ASN A 351 -3.67 2.21 -9.08
CA ASN A 351 -3.11 1.85 -10.39
C ASN A 351 -2.68 3.07 -11.21
N HIS A 352 -3.23 4.26 -10.90
CA HIS A 352 -2.85 5.55 -11.47
C HIS A 352 -1.81 6.32 -10.62
N ASN A 353 -1.16 5.68 -9.65
CA ASN A 353 -0.24 6.30 -8.68
C ASN A 353 -0.88 7.45 -7.88
N GLY A 354 -2.19 7.44 -7.76
CA GLY A 354 -3.00 8.39 -7.03
C GLY A 354 -3.51 7.85 -5.69
N ALA A 355 -4.42 8.59 -5.10
CA ALA A 355 -5.08 8.25 -3.85
C ALA A 355 -6.59 8.56 -3.91
N VAL A 356 -7.34 8.05 -2.95
CA VAL A 356 -8.72 8.46 -2.68
C VAL A 356 -8.82 8.88 -1.22
N SER A 357 -9.40 10.04 -0.98
CA SER A 357 -9.64 10.58 0.35
C SER A 357 -11.13 10.82 0.60
N LEU A 358 -11.52 10.90 1.87
CA LEU A 358 -12.89 11.09 2.31
C LEU A 358 -12.93 12.14 3.42
N TRP A 359 -13.76 13.15 3.22
CA TRP A 359 -14.27 13.98 4.29
C TRP A 359 -15.77 13.68 4.48
N SER A 360 -16.22 13.43 5.71
CA SER A 360 -17.63 13.17 5.96
C SER A 360 -18.00 13.52 7.40
N ARG A 361 -19.24 14.00 7.55
CA ARG A 361 -19.86 14.30 8.85
C ARG A 361 -21.28 13.76 8.88
N PRO A 362 -21.66 12.96 9.89
CA PRO A 362 -23.02 12.47 10.07
C PRO A 362 -24.05 13.59 10.02
N GLY A 363 -25.10 13.42 9.23
CA GLY A 363 -26.18 14.38 9.01
C GLY A 363 -25.83 15.59 8.12
N THR A 364 -24.61 15.68 7.62
CA THR A 364 -24.17 16.78 6.73
C THR A 364 -23.92 16.30 5.31
N GLY A 365 -23.35 15.10 5.13
CA GLY A 365 -22.99 14.50 3.86
C GLY A 365 -21.53 14.07 3.80
N SER A 366 -21.06 13.77 2.60
CA SER A 366 -19.69 13.30 2.35
C SER A 366 -19.09 13.98 1.11
N THR A 367 -17.78 14.13 1.12
CA THR A 367 -16.97 14.49 -0.05
C THR A 367 -15.92 13.42 -0.27
N PHE A 368 -16.02 12.71 -1.37
CA PHE A 368 -14.99 11.79 -1.84
C PHE A 368 -14.11 12.51 -2.84
N THR A 369 -12.80 12.44 -2.66
CA THR A 369 -11.82 13.06 -3.55
C THR A 369 -10.93 11.98 -4.17
N LEU A 370 -10.93 11.91 -5.49
CA LEU A 370 -9.97 11.12 -6.27
C LEU A 370 -8.79 12.03 -6.62
N GLU A 371 -7.61 11.67 -6.16
CA GLU A 371 -6.36 12.41 -6.29
C GLU A 371 -5.47 11.70 -7.30
N LEU A 372 -5.07 12.38 -8.37
CA LEU A 372 -4.31 11.80 -9.49
C LEU A 372 -3.12 12.72 -9.83
N PRO A 373 -1.93 12.16 -10.15
CA PRO A 373 -0.82 12.97 -10.63
C PRO A 373 -1.22 13.73 -11.91
N ALA A 374 -1.02 15.04 -11.93
CA ALA A 374 -1.28 15.86 -13.10
C ALA A 374 -0.33 15.50 -14.25
N HIS A 375 -0.85 15.49 -15.47
CA HIS A 375 -0.01 15.43 -16.66
C HIS A 375 0.31 16.84 -17.11
N VAL A 376 1.61 17.19 -17.00
CA VAL A 376 2.12 18.45 -17.55
C VAL A 376 2.96 18.11 -18.78
N GLU A 377 2.55 18.56 -19.95
CA GLU A 377 3.40 18.42 -21.14
C GLU A 377 4.76 19.11 -20.91
N PRO A 378 5.87 18.42 -21.12
CA PRO A 378 7.19 19.07 -21.03
C PRO A 378 7.35 20.02 -22.22
N GLY A 379 6.94 21.29 -22.10
CA GLY A 379 7.12 22.28 -23.16
C GLY A 379 6.18 23.47 -23.19
N GLY A 380 5.21 23.56 -22.32
CA GLY A 380 4.35 24.74 -22.21
C GLY A 380 4.99 25.83 -21.34
N ASP A 381 5.45 26.91 -21.97
CA ASP A 381 6.00 28.10 -21.32
C ASP A 381 4.95 28.66 -20.34
N GLY A 382 5.34 28.75 -19.07
CA GLY A 382 4.45 29.09 -17.97
C GLY A 382 3.81 30.47 -18.10
N THR A 383 2.59 30.53 -18.55
CA THR A 383 1.71 31.68 -18.32
C THR A 383 0.72 31.31 -17.22
N THR A 384 1.12 31.54 -16.00
CA THR A 384 0.21 31.55 -14.84
C THR A 384 -0.80 32.67 -15.05
N PRO A 385 -2.12 32.42 -15.06
CA PRO A 385 -3.10 33.49 -15.01
C PRO A 385 -2.98 34.15 -13.63
N ALA A 386 -2.52 35.40 -13.63
CA ALA A 386 -2.49 36.26 -12.46
C ALA A 386 -3.90 36.38 -11.87
N ALA A 387 -4.02 36.02 -10.60
CA ALA A 387 -5.19 36.32 -9.80
C ALA A 387 -5.32 37.89 -9.72
N GLU A 388 -6.24 38.46 -10.45
CA GLU A 388 -6.67 39.84 -10.26
C GLU A 388 -7.39 39.96 -8.91
N HIS A 389 -6.67 40.42 -7.91
CA HIS A 389 -7.24 41.04 -6.72
C HIS A 389 -7.96 42.34 -7.13
N ALA A 390 -9.26 42.29 -7.16
CA ALA A 390 -10.09 43.51 -7.15
C ALA A 390 -10.09 44.12 -5.75
N THR A 391 -9.17 45.02 -5.53
CA THR A 391 -9.22 46.04 -4.45
C THR A 391 -9.77 47.30 -5.06
N GLN A 392 -10.98 47.70 -4.67
CA GLN A 392 -11.52 49.07 -4.72
C GLN A 392 -12.84 49.02 -3.95
N GLY A 393 -13.15 49.86 -3.06
CA GLY A 393 -12.60 51.16 -2.59
C GLY A 393 -13.52 51.62 -1.47
N GLU A 394 -12.88 52.10 -0.41
CA GLU A 394 -13.52 53.02 0.52
C GLU A 394 -13.80 54.31 -0.21
N ASP A 395 -14.96 54.90 -0.03
CA ASP A 395 -15.19 56.20 0.56
C ASP A 395 -16.57 56.78 0.22
N GLN A 396 -17.10 57.36 1.22
CA GLN A 396 -18.01 58.55 1.31
C GLN A 396 -19.49 58.31 1.55
N VAL A 397 -19.74 58.54 2.86
CA VAL A 397 -21.01 59.06 3.43
C VAL A 397 -21.15 60.57 3.06
N PRO A 398 -22.36 61.14 2.92
CA PRO A 398 -22.96 61.75 4.12
C PRO A 398 -24.26 61.09 4.63
#